data_ad2e24915f2968a7da44e1cd97210687
#
_entry.id   ad2e24915f2968a7da44e1cd97210687
#
_cell.length_a   1.000
_cell.length_b   1.000
_cell.length_c   1.000
_cell.angle_alpha   90.00
_cell.angle_beta   90.00
_cell.angle_gamma   90.00
#
_symmetry.space_group_name_H-M   'P 1'
#
loop_
_entity.id
_entity.type
_entity.pdbx_description
1 polymer ?
#
loop_
_entity_poly.entity_id
_entity_poly.type
_entity_poly.pdbx_seq_one_letter_code
_entity_poly.pdbx_strand_id
1 'polypeptide(L)'
;MPWQEWIRTVEVEPSLYAADFARLGEQVETLLRAGARVFHFDIGDGHFVEPITIGPIVLRAISETVHELGGVVDCHLMTETPERHFEAIAAAARSSHAS
;
A
#
# COMPACT_ATOMS: atom_id res chain seq x y z
N MET A 1 8.46 -3.96 -19.56
CA MET A 1 7.19 -4.45 -20.09
C MET A 1 6.64 -3.46 -21.11
N PRO A 2 6.27 -3.93 -22.28
CA PRO A 2 5.69 -3.04 -23.26
C PRO A 2 4.36 -2.46 -22.77
N TRP A 3 4.18 -1.20 -22.96
CA TRP A 3 2.97 -0.52 -22.51
C TRP A 3 1.70 -1.06 -23.21
N GLN A 4 1.82 -1.61 -24.42
CA GLN A 4 0.70 -2.23 -25.11
C GLN A 4 0.17 -3.45 -24.34
N GLU A 5 1.08 -4.21 -23.76
CA GLU A 5 0.72 -5.35 -22.95
C GLU A 5 0.03 -4.90 -21.66
N TRP A 6 0.54 -3.83 -21.10
CA TRP A 6 -0.01 -3.24 -19.89
C TRP A 6 -1.42 -2.71 -20.12
N ILE A 7 -1.67 -2.10 -21.27
CA ILE A 7 -3.00 -1.58 -21.62
C ILE A 7 -4.04 -2.70 -21.72
N ARG A 8 -3.64 -3.88 -22.16
CA ARG A 8 -4.56 -5.00 -22.32
C ARG A 8 -4.98 -5.60 -20.99
N THR A 9 -4.25 -5.31 -19.94
CA THR A 9 -4.50 -5.86 -18.62
C THR A 9 -5.25 -4.84 -17.80
N VAL A 10 -6.44 -5.22 -17.31
CA VAL A 10 -7.17 -4.36 -16.40
C VAL A 10 -6.61 -4.59 -15.01
N GLU A 11 -5.95 -3.56 -14.50
CA GLU A 11 -5.43 -3.59 -13.14
C GLU A 11 -6.42 -2.94 -12.19
N VAL A 12 -6.76 -3.66 -11.14
CA VAL A 12 -7.56 -3.13 -10.05
C VAL A 12 -6.61 -2.80 -8.92
N GLU A 13 -6.69 -1.56 -8.45
CA GLU A 13 -5.85 -1.08 -7.36
C GLU A 13 -6.73 -0.74 -6.16
N PRO A 14 -7.03 -1.75 -5.31
CA PRO A 14 -7.88 -1.51 -4.15
C PRO A 14 -7.26 -0.51 -3.19
N SER A 15 -8.08 0.39 -2.66
CA SER A 15 -7.63 1.32 -1.63
C SER A 15 -7.73 0.66 -0.28
N LEU A 16 -6.61 0.59 0.43
CA LEU A 16 -6.59 0.02 1.77
C LEU A 16 -7.30 0.90 2.80
N TYR A 17 -7.48 2.18 2.48
CA TYR A 17 -8.23 3.07 3.34
C TYR A 17 -9.71 2.67 3.46
N ALA A 18 -10.22 1.96 2.46
CA ALA A 18 -11.60 1.49 2.46
C ALA A 18 -11.78 0.13 3.14
N ALA A 19 -10.70 -0.48 3.62
CA ALA A 19 -10.74 -1.79 4.23
C ALA A 19 -11.24 -1.73 5.67
N ASP A 20 -11.62 -2.90 6.19
CA ASP A 20 -11.87 -3.06 7.61
C ASP A 20 -10.52 -3.26 8.30
N PHE A 21 -10.06 -2.25 9.02
CA PHE A 21 -8.73 -2.27 9.61
C PHE A 21 -8.56 -3.33 10.70
N ALA A 22 -9.65 -3.77 11.32
CA ALA A 22 -9.59 -4.86 12.28
C ALA A 22 -9.24 -6.19 11.60
N ARG A 23 -9.42 -6.27 10.29
CA ARG A 23 -9.19 -7.49 9.50
C ARG A 23 -8.32 -7.21 8.28
N LEU A 24 -7.48 -6.19 8.36
CA LEU A 24 -6.74 -5.70 7.21
C LEU A 24 -5.88 -6.78 6.55
N GLY A 25 -5.09 -7.50 7.33
CA GLY A 25 -4.22 -8.53 6.79
C GLY A 25 -4.98 -9.63 6.07
N GLU A 26 -6.10 -10.06 6.65
CA GLU A 26 -6.97 -11.07 6.06
C GLU A 26 -7.58 -10.59 4.75
N GLN A 27 -8.04 -9.35 4.71
CA GLN A 27 -8.63 -8.79 3.51
C GLN A 27 -7.60 -8.59 2.40
N VAL A 28 -6.40 -8.16 2.75
CA VAL A 28 -5.29 -8.03 1.80
C VAL A 28 -4.96 -9.39 1.19
N GLU A 29 -4.84 -10.41 2.00
CA GLU A 29 -4.55 -11.75 1.51
C GLU A 29 -5.65 -12.26 0.59
N THR A 30 -6.91 -12.04 0.95
CA THR A 30 -8.05 -12.45 0.13
C THR A 30 -7.98 -11.80 -1.25
N LEU A 31 -7.69 -10.51 -1.30
CA LEU A 31 -7.58 -9.79 -2.57
C LEU A 31 -6.40 -10.25 -3.40
N LEU A 32 -5.27 -10.52 -2.78
CA LEU A 32 -4.10 -11.04 -3.48
C LEU A 32 -4.39 -12.40 -4.12
N ARG A 33 -5.07 -13.28 -3.39
CA ARG A 33 -5.44 -14.59 -3.91
C ARG A 33 -6.48 -14.50 -5.01
N ALA A 34 -7.25 -13.43 -5.02
CA ALA A 34 -8.23 -13.17 -6.07
C ALA A 34 -7.62 -12.51 -7.31
N GLY A 35 -6.33 -12.16 -7.26
CA GLY A 35 -5.62 -11.62 -8.42
C GLY A 35 -5.21 -10.17 -8.34
N ALA A 36 -5.54 -9.46 -7.26
CA ALA A 36 -5.07 -8.09 -7.11
C ALA A 36 -3.55 -8.07 -6.95
N ARG A 37 -2.90 -7.11 -7.57
CA ARG A 37 -1.44 -7.01 -7.56
C ARG A 37 -0.94 -5.74 -6.92
N VAL A 38 -1.71 -4.66 -7.02
CA VAL A 38 -1.29 -3.34 -6.56
C VAL A 38 -2.32 -2.85 -5.55
N PHE A 39 -1.83 -2.36 -4.41
CA PHE A 39 -2.69 -1.79 -3.38
C PHE A 39 -2.38 -0.31 -3.23
N HIS A 40 -3.42 0.49 -3.16
CA HIS A 40 -3.29 1.92 -2.96
C HIS A 40 -3.29 2.21 -1.46
N PHE A 41 -2.21 2.82 -0.99
CA PHE A 41 -2.00 3.08 0.43
C PHE A 41 -1.95 4.59 0.65
N ASP A 42 -3.06 5.17 1.08
CA ASP A 42 -3.19 6.61 1.26
C ASP A 42 -2.76 7.03 2.66
N ILE A 43 -1.74 7.88 2.73
CA ILE A 43 -1.25 8.40 3.99
C ILE A 43 -1.65 9.87 4.09
N GLY A 44 -2.56 10.16 5.00
CA GLY A 44 -3.03 11.52 5.28
C GLY A 44 -2.60 11.94 6.67
N ASP A 45 -2.15 13.18 6.83
CA ASP A 45 -1.57 13.68 8.07
C ASP A 45 -2.52 14.55 8.92
N GLY A 46 -3.72 14.78 8.44
CA GLY A 46 -4.65 15.65 9.15
C GLY A 46 -4.36 17.14 9.01
N HIS A 47 -3.40 17.49 8.14
CA HIS A 47 -3.00 18.87 7.87
C HIS A 47 -3.14 19.23 6.41
N PHE A 48 -2.41 18.55 5.55
CA PHE A 48 -2.52 18.74 4.11
C PHE A 48 -3.91 18.32 3.63
N VAL A 49 -4.41 17.21 4.20
CA VAL A 49 -5.79 16.77 4.04
C VAL A 49 -6.40 16.65 5.41
N GLU A 50 -7.73 16.76 5.50
CA GLU A 50 -8.42 16.72 6.78
C GLU A 50 -8.26 15.39 7.52
N PRO A 51 -8.42 14.24 6.86
CA PRO A 51 -8.32 12.97 7.57
C PRO A 51 -6.90 12.62 7.99
N ILE A 52 -6.80 11.97 9.14
CA ILE A 52 -5.62 11.23 9.53
C ILE A 52 -5.93 9.79 9.15
N THR A 53 -5.14 9.22 8.26
CA THR A 53 -5.45 7.88 7.76
C THR A 53 -4.58 6.81 8.38
N ILE A 54 -3.72 6.20 7.59
CA ILE A 54 -2.84 5.10 8.00
C ILE A 54 -1.40 5.50 7.71
N GLY A 55 -0.48 4.88 8.40
CA GLY A 55 0.92 5.27 8.29
C GLY A 55 1.87 4.10 8.20
N PRO A 56 3.17 4.35 8.39
CA PRO A 56 4.20 3.33 8.22
C PRO A 56 4.01 2.06 9.07
N ILE A 57 3.43 2.19 10.25
CA ILE A 57 3.19 1.02 11.12
C ILE A 57 2.27 0.02 10.44
N VAL A 58 1.21 0.52 9.82
CA VAL A 58 0.25 -0.33 9.11
C VAL A 58 0.88 -0.89 7.84
N LEU A 59 1.62 -0.07 7.12
CA LEU A 59 2.32 -0.49 5.91
C LEU A 59 3.27 -1.66 6.23
N ARG A 60 4.04 -1.53 7.30
CA ARG A 60 4.93 -2.61 7.73
C ARG A 60 4.16 -3.89 8.02
N ALA A 61 3.01 -3.77 8.66
CA ALA A 61 2.23 -4.94 9.06
C ALA A 61 1.74 -5.75 7.86
N ILE A 62 1.48 -5.12 6.73
CA ILE A 62 0.95 -5.81 5.55
C ILE A 62 1.98 -6.11 4.47
N SER A 63 3.12 -5.43 4.50
CA SER A 63 4.11 -5.51 3.40
C SER A 63 4.62 -6.92 3.14
N GLU A 64 4.87 -7.68 4.18
CA GLU A 64 5.37 -9.03 4.02
C GLU A 64 4.37 -9.90 3.25
N THR A 65 3.11 -9.86 3.66
CA THR A 65 2.06 -10.64 2.99
C THR A 65 1.90 -10.21 1.54
N VAL A 66 1.90 -8.91 1.29
CA VAL A 66 1.77 -8.38 -0.06
C VAL A 66 2.91 -8.88 -0.94
N HIS A 67 4.14 -8.75 -0.47
CA HIS A 67 5.31 -9.15 -1.26
C HIS A 67 5.42 -10.66 -1.44
N GLU A 68 5.09 -11.43 -0.42
CA GLU A 68 5.12 -12.90 -0.52
C GLU A 68 4.17 -13.42 -1.59
N LEU A 69 3.04 -12.76 -1.77
CA LEU A 69 2.04 -13.17 -2.74
C LEU A 69 2.16 -12.41 -4.07
N GLY A 70 3.27 -11.73 -4.27
CA GLY A 70 3.59 -11.13 -5.56
C GLY A 70 3.00 -9.76 -5.82
N GLY A 71 2.50 -9.09 -4.80
CA GLY A 71 1.92 -7.76 -4.95
C GLY A 71 2.90 -6.64 -4.63
N VAL A 72 2.45 -5.42 -4.86
CA VAL A 72 3.18 -4.20 -4.51
C VAL A 72 2.23 -3.20 -3.88
N VAL A 73 2.78 -2.26 -3.14
CA VAL A 73 2.00 -1.19 -2.52
C VAL A 73 2.39 0.14 -3.17
N ASP A 74 1.40 0.87 -3.60
CA ASP A 74 1.55 2.20 -4.19
C ASP A 74 1.19 3.22 -3.11
N CYS A 75 2.18 3.86 -2.51
CA CYS A 75 1.96 4.81 -1.41
C CYS A 75 1.69 6.21 -1.94
N HIS A 76 0.59 6.78 -1.50
CA HIS A 76 0.18 8.13 -1.85
C HIS A 76 0.29 9.01 -0.61
N LEU A 77 1.25 9.92 -0.62
CA LEU A 77 1.52 10.80 0.51
C LEU A 77 0.75 12.10 0.39
N MET A 78 -0.22 12.26 1.26
CA MET A 78 -1.02 13.47 1.36
C MET A 78 -0.63 14.18 2.65
N THR A 79 0.62 14.67 2.68
CA THR A 79 1.21 15.28 3.87
C THR A 79 1.86 16.61 3.52
N GLU A 80 1.97 17.50 4.51
CA GLU A 80 2.56 18.84 4.30
C GLU A 80 4.04 18.78 3.93
N THR A 81 4.75 17.81 4.46
CA THR A 81 6.19 17.68 4.21
C THR A 81 6.51 16.22 3.92
N PRO A 82 6.15 15.73 2.73
CA PRO A 82 6.26 14.31 2.42
C PRO A 82 7.68 13.76 2.55
N GLU A 83 8.70 14.55 2.25
CA GLU A 83 10.09 14.09 2.33
C GLU A 83 10.51 13.67 3.74
N ARG A 84 9.83 14.18 4.77
CA ARG A 84 10.10 13.77 6.15
C ARG A 84 9.74 12.31 6.41
N HIS A 85 8.91 11.74 5.55
CA HIS A 85 8.36 10.40 5.75
C HIS A 85 8.95 9.35 4.82
N PHE A 86 9.75 9.76 3.85
CA PHE A 86 10.26 8.85 2.83
C PHE A 86 11.04 7.68 3.42
N GLU A 87 11.92 7.97 4.36
CA GLU A 87 12.76 6.94 4.95
C GLU A 87 11.95 5.92 5.74
N ALA A 88 11.02 6.39 6.56
CA ALA A 88 10.16 5.52 7.36
C ALA A 88 9.27 4.65 6.47
N ILE A 89 8.76 5.23 5.38
CA ILE A 89 7.90 4.51 4.44
C ILE A 89 8.70 3.46 3.69
N ALA A 90 9.89 3.82 3.23
CA ALA A 90 10.75 2.88 2.53
C ALA A 90 11.13 1.70 3.43
N ALA A 91 11.44 1.97 4.69
CA ALA A 91 11.77 0.92 5.65
C ALA A 91 10.57 0.02 5.93
N ALA A 92 9.38 0.61 6.07
CA ALA A 92 8.16 -0.16 6.31
C ALA A 92 7.80 -1.03 5.11
N ALA A 93 8.00 -0.52 3.91
CA ALA A 93 7.71 -1.26 2.68
C ALA A 93 8.65 -2.44 2.46
N ARG A 94 9.87 -2.38 3.00
CA ARG A 94 10.81 -3.50 2.92
C ARG A 94 10.48 -4.59 3.94
N SER A 95 9.87 -4.21 5.05
CA SER A 95 9.45 -5.11 6.12
C SER A 95 10.54 -6.12 6.52
N SER A 96 10.14 -7.34 6.86
CA SER A 96 11.09 -8.37 7.28
C SER A 96 11.94 -8.92 6.14
N HIS A 97 11.59 -8.60 4.90
CA HIS A 97 12.36 -8.99 3.74
C HIS A 97 13.37 -7.91 3.36
N ALA A 98 13.61 -6.99 4.24
CA ALA A 98 14.53 -5.91 4.00
C ALA A 98 15.87 -6.43 3.53
N SER A 99 16.34 -5.86 2.52
CA SER A 99 17.57 -6.29 1.91
C SER A 99 18.23 -5.13 1.25
#